data_8cd129b25834d3c32c5edf19f8d70dd8
#
_entry.id   8cd129b25834d3c32c5edf19f8d70dd8
#
_cell.length_a   1.000
_cell.length_b   1.000
_cell.length_c   1.000
_cell.angle_alpha   90.00
_cell.angle_beta   90.00
_cell.angle_gamma   90.00
#
_symmetry.space_group_name_H-M   'P 1'
#
loop_
_entity.id
_entity.type
_entity.pdbx_description
1 polymer ?
#
loop_
_entity_poly.entity_id
_entity_poly.type
_entity_poly.pdbx_seq_one_letter_code
_entity_poly.pdbx_strand_id
1 'polypeptide(L)'
;MTTFDRRKFLEGTAGIAAGTALGASAIFAPAVHAQTLSLKPEKGAKLRVLRWSRFVQGDIDAYMVNVKKFTEKTGIEVRIDNEGWEDVRPKAAVAANTGAGPDIILSTNDDADLYPDKLVDVTDLCDYLGKKYGGWYPSCEAYLKPDGKHWIGVPLGSAGAMQVYRESMLKAAGITSFPKDTDGFLAMYKALHEKGTPGGMALGNATGDAGWTYWLIWAFGGALVDKNNKVTLDTPEVLKALEYAKELYKYFVPGTLSWLDPNNNKAFLDGQISVTNNGISIYVAAKNSQDPKIKELATDINHAAYPLGPVGVPTEFHLFFNQMIMKYTKYPQAAKEFLRFMMEAEQFDAWLQGGQGYVSHPLRYYEKNPIWTIDPKNTPYRDCTKNLRPAGYAGKLGYASAGALGDFIVPNMVAEAASGSKSPKEAAERAQKRAERYYKV
;
A
#
# COMPACT_ATOMS: atom_id res chain seq x y z
N MET A 1 18.47 -18.23 -50.74
CA MET A 1 17.35 -19.10 -51.15
C MET A 1 17.78 -20.53 -50.99
N THR A 2 17.48 -21.17 -49.90
CA THR A 2 17.51 -22.63 -49.74
C THR A 2 16.44 -22.98 -48.71
N THR A 3 15.38 -23.56 -49.24
CA THR A 3 14.19 -24.05 -48.55
C THR A 3 14.53 -25.27 -47.72
N PHE A 4 14.24 -25.25 -46.41
CA PHE A 4 14.30 -26.40 -45.52
C PHE A 4 13.03 -27.25 -45.68
N ASP A 5 13.22 -28.47 -46.20
CA ASP A 5 12.17 -29.49 -46.42
C ASP A 5 11.94 -30.31 -45.15
N ARG A 6 10.73 -30.24 -44.60
CA ARG A 6 10.28 -30.87 -43.32
C ARG A 6 10.01 -32.39 -43.45
N ARG A 7 10.31 -33.05 -44.56
CA ARG A 7 9.93 -34.46 -44.84
C ARG A 7 11.05 -35.51 -44.66
N LYS A 8 12.28 -35.14 -44.26
CA LYS A 8 13.40 -36.08 -44.16
C LYS A 8 13.82 -36.51 -42.75
N PHE A 9 12.95 -36.35 -41.76
CA PHE A 9 13.28 -36.73 -40.37
C PHE A 9 12.52 -37.94 -39.83
N LEU A 10 11.87 -38.72 -40.69
CA LEU A 10 11.04 -39.87 -40.26
C LEU A 10 11.40 -41.20 -40.91
N GLU A 11 12.64 -41.39 -41.39
CA GLU A 11 13.07 -42.71 -41.84
C GLU A 11 14.45 -43.05 -41.27
N GLY A 12 14.48 -43.98 -40.33
CA GLY A 12 15.71 -44.62 -39.86
C GLY A 12 15.77 -44.85 -38.36
N THR A 13 15.12 -45.89 -37.89
CA THR A 13 15.74 -46.92 -37.04
C THR A 13 14.71 -47.96 -36.60
N ALA A 14 14.67 -49.05 -37.34
CA ALA A 14 14.14 -50.32 -36.86
C ALA A 14 15.35 -51.21 -36.43
N GLY A 15 15.26 -51.81 -35.25
CA GLY A 15 16.03 -53.02 -34.90
C GLY A 15 17.12 -52.80 -33.84
N ILE A 16 16.88 -53.21 -32.60
CA ILE A 16 17.52 -54.35 -31.92
C ILE A 16 16.86 -54.49 -30.55
N ALA A 17 16.15 -55.59 -30.35
CA ALA A 17 15.67 -56.04 -29.06
C ALA A 17 16.81 -56.82 -28.37
N ALA A 18 17.21 -56.40 -27.17
CA ALA A 18 17.86 -57.24 -26.16
C ALA A 18 17.63 -56.65 -24.78
N GLY A 19 17.00 -57.42 -23.92
CA GLY A 19 16.51 -57.01 -22.61
C GLY A 19 17.60 -56.75 -21.60
N THR A 20 17.30 -55.79 -20.76
CA THR A 20 17.71 -55.76 -19.36
C THR A 20 16.61 -55.04 -18.56
N ALA A 21 15.96 -55.79 -17.66
CA ALA A 21 15.06 -55.24 -16.65
C ALA A 21 15.86 -54.38 -15.68
N LEU A 22 15.74 -53.07 -15.78
CA LEU A 22 16.15 -52.16 -14.77
C LEU A 22 14.93 -51.39 -14.28
N GLY A 23 14.66 -51.53 -13.00
CA GLY A 23 13.50 -51.02 -12.32
C GLY A 23 13.21 -49.54 -12.62
N ALA A 24 12.08 -49.26 -13.16
CA ALA A 24 11.50 -47.94 -13.18
C ALA A 24 11.14 -47.55 -11.77
N SER A 25 12.08 -46.89 -11.08
CA SER A 25 11.73 -46.08 -9.91
C SER A 25 10.78 -45.00 -10.40
N ALA A 26 9.48 -45.27 -10.25
CA ALA A 26 8.47 -44.22 -10.37
C ALA A 26 8.85 -43.13 -9.35
N ILE A 27 9.41 -42.03 -9.83
CA ILE A 27 9.52 -40.80 -9.07
C ILE A 27 8.09 -40.38 -8.79
N PHE A 28 7.55 -40.82 -7.67
CA PHE A 28 6.35 -40.21 -7.11
C PHE A 28 6.72 -38.76 -6.80
N ALA A 29 6.41 -37.84 -7.70
CA ALA A 29 6.28 -36.45 -7.31
C ALA A 29 5.31 -36.45 -6.10
N PRO A 30 5.71 -35.89 -4.95
CA PRO A 30 4.80 -35.84 -3.83
C PRO A 30 3.52 -35.17 -4.31
N ALA A 31 2.38 -35.88 -4.20
CA ALA A 31 1.08 -35.28 -4.43
C ALA A 31 1.02 -34.11 -3.45
N VAL A 32 1.13 -32.91 -3.98
CA VAL A 32 0.88 -31.69 -3.22
C VAL A 32 -0.62 -31.78 -2.90
N HIS A 33 -0.93 -32.32 -1.72
CA HIS A 33 -2.27 -32.24 -1.18
C HIS A 33 -2.65 -30.76 -1.20
N ALA A 34 -3.53 -30.39 -2.12
CA ALA A 34 -4.16 -29.09 -2.10
C ALA A 34 -4.80 -28.97 -0.72
N GLN A 35 -4.25 -28.14 0.16
CA GLN A 35 -4.81 -27.90 1.47
C GLN A 35 -6.19 -27.30 1.23
N THR A 36 -7.24 -28.10 1.40
CA THR A 36 -8.62 -27.67 1.25
C THR A 36 -8.97 -26.88 2.48
N LEU A 37 -9.13 -25.58 2.33
CA LEU A 37 -9.70 -24.76 3.39
C LEU A 37 -11.17 -25.15 3.56
N SER A 38 -11.52 -25.71 4.72
CA SER A 38 -12.88 -26.10 5.05
C SER A 38 -13.45 -25.15 6.09
N LEU A 39 -14.11 -24.09 5.61
CA LEU A 39 -14.84 -23.15 6.46
C LEU A 39 -16.29 -23.63 6.61
N LYS A 40 -16.84 -23.46 7.81
CA LYS A 40 -18.23 -23.78 8.14
C LYS A 40 -18.92 -22.53 8.67
N PRO A 41 -19.41 -21.65 7.77
CA PRO A 41 -20.10 -20.42 8.19
C PRO A 41 -21.25 -20.72 9.15
N GLU A 42 -21.41 -19.88 10.14
CA GLU A 42 -22.45 -19.99 11.14
C GLU A 42 -23.82 -19.77 10.50
N LYS A 43 -24.80 -20.58 10.86
CA LYS A 43 -26.18 -20.49 10.35
C LYS A 43 -26.81 -19.15 10.74
N GLY A 44 -27.37 -18.44 9.77
CA GLY A 44 -28.00 -17.14 9.98
C GLY A 44 -27.00 -16.00 10.22
N ALA A 45 -25.74 -16.18 9.83
CA ALA A 45 -24.73 -15.15 9.95
C ALA A 45 -25.13 -13.85 9.21
N LYS A 46 -24.84 -12.72 9.85
CA LYS A 46 -24.96 -11.37 9.29
C LYS A 46 -23.71 -10.63 9.65
N LEU A 47 -22.98 -10.17 8.64
CA LEU A 47 -21.70 -9.51 8.81
C LEU A 47 -21.82 -7.99 8.67
N ARG A 48 -21.00 -7.29 9.44
CA ARG A 48 -20.80 -5.85 9.34
C ARG A 48 -19.34 -5.57 9.08
N VAL A 49 -19.05 -4.83 8.01
CA VAL A 49 -17.70 -4.49 7.57
C VAL A 49 -17.50 -2.99 7.62
N LEU A 50 -16.48 -2.53 8.32
CA LEU A 50 -16.01 -1.14 8.29
C LEU A 50 -14.90 -1.03 7.25
N ARG A 51 -15.04 -0.08 6.33
CA ARG A 51 -14.00 0.25 5.36
C ARG A 51 -13.95 1.76 5.09
N TRP A 52 -12.90 2.19 4.38
CA TRP A 52 -12.78 3.58 3.95
C TRP A 52 -13.86 4.01 2.96
N SER A 53 -14.16 5.30 2.97
CA SER A 53 -14.94 5.95 1.93
C SER A 53 -14.19 5.99 0.61
N ARG A 54 -14.91 6.19 -0.48
CA ARG A 54 -14.37 6.20 -1.85
C ARG A 54 -13.34 7.31 -2.08
N PHE A 55 -12.19 6.95 -2.59
CA PHE A 55 -11.27 7.83 -3.34
C PHE A 55 -11.41 7.61 -4.85
N VAL A 56 -11.69 6.36 -5.24
CA VAL A 56 -12.01 5.94 -6.60
C VAL A 56 -13.40 5.32 -6.57
N GLN A 57 -14.35 5.88 -7.32
CA GLN A 57 -15.74 5.38 -7.32
C GLN A 57 -15.83 3.90 -7.69
N GLY A 58 -15.05 3.49 -8.72
CA GLY A 58 -15.04 2.10 -9.17
C GLY A 58 -14.52 1.09 -8.14
N ASP A 59 -13.73 1.54 -7.13
CA ASP A 59 -13.31 0.69 -6.02
C ASP A 59 -14.52 0.22 -5.20
N ILE A 60 -15.38 1.15 -4.76
CA ILE A 60 -16.57 0.79 -3.98
C ILE A 60 -17.61 0.06 -4.83
N ASP A 61 -17.80 0.47 -6.08
CA ASP A 61 -18.79 -0.15 -6.96
C ASP A 61 -18.46 -1.63 -7.21
N ALA A 62 -17.21 -1.93 -7.56
CA ALA A 62 -16.77 -3.32 -7.76
C ALA A 62 -16.79 -4.13 -6.46
N TYR A 63 -16.44 -3.51 -5.33
CA TYR A 63 -16.54 -4.15 -4.01
C TYR A 63 -17.99 -4.53 -3.70
N MET A 64 -18.96 -3.62 -3.93
CA MET A 64 -20.38 -3.88 -3.68
C MET A 64 -20.97 -4.93 -4.63
N VAL A 65 -20.50 -5.02 -5.87
CA VAL A 65 -20.85 -6.12 -6.79
C VAL A 65 -20.43 -7.46 -6.20
N ASN A 66 -19.22 -7.56 -5.65
CA ASN A 66 -18.73 -8.78 -5.01
C ASN A 66 -19.50 -9.11 -3.72
N VAL A 67 -19.84 -8.10 -2.91
CA VAL A 67 -20.70 -8.27 -1.71
C VAL A 67 -22.05 -8.88 -2.10
N LYS A 68 -22.67 -8.37 -3.15
CA LYS A 68 -23.95 -8.90 -3.67
C LYS A 68 -23.81 -10.36 -4.12
N LYS A 69 -22.78 -10.68 -4.92
CA LYS A 69 -22.48 -12.06 -5.36
C LYS A 69 -22.27 -13.00 -4.17
N PHE A 70 -21.57 -12.54 -3.13
CA PHE A 70 -21.38 -13.32 -1.91
C PHE A 70 -22.69 -13.64 -1.21
N THR A 71 -23.55 -12.62 -1.01
CA THR A 71 -24.87 -12.80 -0.39
C THR A 71 -25.75 -13.74 -1.21
N GLU A 72 -25.80 -13.57 -2.54
CA GLU A 72 -26.56 -14.47 -3.44
C GLU A 72 -26.09 -15.93 -3.36
N LYS A 73 -24.79 -16.15 -3.24
CA LYS A 73 -24.18 -17.48 -3.20
C LYS A 73 -24.34 -18.18 -1.84
N THR A 74 -24.28 -17.42 -0.75
CA THR A 74 -24.18 -17.99 0.61
C THR A 74 -25.42 -17.77 1.46
N GLY A 75 -26.28 -16.82 1.11
CA GLY A 75 -27.37 -16.34 1.96
C GLY A 75 -26.93 -15.47 3.14
N ILE A 76 -25.63 -15.16 3.26
CA ILE A 76 -25.09 -14.33 4.34
C ILE A 76 -25.21 -12.86 3.94
N GLU A 77 -25.97 -12.08 4.72
CA GLU A 77 -26.07 -10.63 4.55
C GLU A 77 -24.79 -9.95 5.02
N VAL A 78 -24.29 -8.98 4.22
CA VAL A 78 -23.11 -8.18 4.58
C VAL A 78 -23.44 -6.70 4.47
N ARG A 79 -23.36 -6.00 5.58
CA ARG A 79 -23.50 -4.55 5.67
C ARG A 79 -22.13 -3.88 5.59
N ILE A 80 -21.99 -2.88 4.73
CA ILE A 80 -20.77 -2.09 4.58
C ILE A 80 -20.97 -0.72 5.21
N ASP A 81 -20.12 -0.37 6.17
CA ASP A 81 -20.03 0.96 6.76
C ASP A 81 -18.79 1.66 6.17
N ASN A 82 -18.98 2.79 5.50
CA ASN A 82 -17.90 3.57 4.89
C ASN A 82 -17.57 4.79 5.74
N GLU A 83 -16.27 5.02 6.00
CA GLU A 83 -15.77 6.12 6.85
C GLU A 83 -14.59 6.84 6.18
N GLY A 84 -14.31 8.07 6.58
CA GLY A 84 -13.07 8.74 6.21
C GLY A 84 -11.83 7.98 6.74
N TRP A 85 -10.69 8.12 6.07
CA TRP A 85 -9.45 7.46 6.51
C TRP A 85 -9.10 7.83 7.95
N GLU A 86 -9.30 9.07 8.31
CA GLU A 86 -9.02 9.61 9.64
C GLU A 86 -9.87 8.96 10.75
N ASP A 87 -11.04 8.41 10.39
CA ASP A 87 -12.00 7.83 11.33
C ASP A 87 -11.85 6.31 11.49
N VAL A 88 -11.26 5.62 10.50
CA VAL A 88 -11.18 4.14 10.51
C VAL A 88 -10.39 3.65 11.73
N ARG A 89 -9.18 4.17 11.97
CA ARG A 89 -8.33 3.76 13.10
C ARG A 89 -8.95 4.07 14.46
N PRO A 90 -9.49 5.27 14.74
CA PRO A 90 -10.21 5.54 15.99
C PRO A 90 -11.41 4.62 16.21
N LYS A 91 -12.20 4.31 15.17
CA LYS A 91 -13.34 3.39 15.27
C LYS A 91 -12.88 1.95 15.51
N ALA A 92 -11.78 1.52 14.89
CA ALA A 92 -11.19 0.21 15.16
C ALA A 92 -10.74 0.09 16.63
N ALA A 93 -10.08 1.13 17.18
CA ALA A 93 -9.67 1.17 18.58
C ALA A 93 -10.87 1.12 19.54
N VAL A 94 -11.94 1.87 19.26
CA VAL A 94 -13.17 1.82 20.04
C VAL A 94 -13.78 0.41 20.00
N ALA A 95 -13.89 -0.20 18.82
CA ALA A 95 -14.45 -1.54 18.66
C ALA A 95 -13.62 -2.61 19.40
N ALA A 96 -12.29 -2.54 19.32
CA ALA A 96 -11.39 -3.45 20.03
C ALA A 96 -11.51 -3.31 21.57
N ASN A 97 -11.62 -2.07 22.08
CA ASN A 97 -11.70 -1.79 23.52
C ASN A 97 -13.07 -2.12 24.11
N THR A 98 -14.15 -1.85 23.38
CA THR A 98 -15.52 -2.12 23.87
C THR A 98 -15.96 -3.57 23.65
N GLY A 99 -15.27 -4.32 22.78
CA GLY A 99 -15.69 -5.66 22.39
C GLY A 99 -17.00 -5.67 21.59
N ALA A 100 -17.31 -4.61 20.86
CA ALA A 100 -18.52 -4.45 20.06
C ALA A 100 -18.29 -3.53 18.87
N GLY A 101 -18.93 -3.84 17.73
CA GLY A 101 -18.81 -3.04 16.51
C GLY A 101 -18.87 -3.88 15.24
N PRO A 102 -18.17 -3.47 14.16
CA PRO A 102 -18.05 -4.25 12.92
C PRO A 102 -17.32 -5.58 13.15
N ASP A 103 -17.78 -6.64 12.47
CA ASP A 103 -17.13 -7.97 12.53
C ASP A 103 -15.77 -7.98 11.83
N ILE A 104 -15.68 -7.21 10.73
CA ILE A 104 -14.49 -7.06 9.91
C ILE A 104 -14.16 -5.57 9.79
N ILE A 105 -12.88 -5.24 9.96
CA ILE A 105 -12.38 -3.87 9.79
C ILE A 105 -11.25 -3.87 8.79
N LEU A 106 -11.42 -3.11 7.69
CA LEU A 106 -10.36 -2.83 6.74
C LEU A 106 -9.60 -1.59 7.23
N SER A 107 -8.40 -1.80 7.73
CA SER A 107 -7.55 -0.76 8.30
C SER A 107 -6.21 -0.65 7.57
N THR A 108 -5.26 0.06 8.14
CA THR A 108 -4.01 0.43 7.46
C THR A 108 -2.77 -0.04 8.21
N ASN A 109 -1.68 -0.19 7.47
CA ASN A 109 -0.33 -0.46 7.99
C ASN A 109 -0.32 -1.56 9.07
N ASP A 110 0.32 -1.29 10.18
CA ASP A 110 0.46 -2.18 11.34
C ASP A 110 -0.62 -1.98 12.42
N ASP A 111 -1.80 -1.46 12.05
CA ASP A 111 -2.91 -1.25 12.99
C ASP A 111 -3.34 -2.54 13.71
N ALA A 112 -3.21 -3.69 13.05
CA ALA A 112 -3.50 -4.99 13.67
C ALA A 112 -2.61 -5.27 14.90
N ASP A 113 -1.40 -4.74 14.93
CA ASP A 113 -0.45 -4.89 16.03
C ASP A 113 -0.82 -4.06 17.28
N LEU A 114 -1.80 -3.15 17.18
CA LEU A 114 -2.30 -2.41 18.34
C LEU A 114 -3.12 -3.28 19.30
N TYR A 115 -3.73 -4.36 18.79
CA TYR A 115 -4.63 -5.23 19.56
C TYR A 115 -4.65 -6.68 19.08
N PRO A 116 -3.48 -7.36 18.97
CA PRO A 116 -3.40 -8.69 18.35
C PRO A 116 -4.21 -9.76 19.10
N ASP A 117 -4.39 -9.60 20.41
CA ASP A 117 -5.20 -10.48 21.27
C ASP A 117 -6.73 -10.32 21.06
N LYS A 118 -7.15 -9.25 20.37
CA LYS A 118 -8.55 -8.96 20.03
C LYS A 118 -8.93 -9.39 18.61
N LEU A 119 -8.02 -10.02 17.88
CA LEU A 119 -8.20 -10.45 16.50
C LEU A 119 -8.34 -11.96 16.40
N VAL A 120 -9.12 -12.39 15.42
CA VAL A 120 -9.24 -13.82 15.07
C VAL A 120 -7.99 -14.24 14.30
N ASP A 121 -7.41 -15.39 14.67
CA ASP A 121 -6.36 -16.04 13.89
C ASP A 121 -6.89 -16.44 12.51
N VAL A 122 -6.24 -15.95 11.46
CA VAL A 122 -6.60 -16.20 10.05
C VAL A 122 -5.51 -16.96 9.30
N THR A 123 -4.65 -17.68 10.03
CA THR A 123 -3.50 -18.42 9.45
C THR A 123 -3.96 -19.45 8.43
N ASP A 124 -5.01 -20.21 8.72
CA ASP A 124 -5.62 -21.18 7.79
C ASP A 124 -6.03 -20.56 6.45
N LEU A 125 -6.66 -19.37 6.52
CA LEU A 125 -7.10 -18.62 5.35
C LEU A 125 -5.91 -18.04 4.56
N CYS A 126 -4.96 -17.40 5.25
CA CYS A 126 -3.80 -16.80 4.61
C CYS A 126 -2.87 -17.85 3.99
N ASP A 127 -2.67 -18.99 4.63
CA ASP A 127 -1.88 -20.10 4.09
C ASP A 127 -2.56 -20.71 2.84
N TYR A 128 -3.89 -20.87 2.87
CA TYR A 128 -4.66 -21.30 1.70
C TYR A 128 -4.49 -20.33 0.52
N LEU A 129 -4.73 -19.03 0.73
CA LEU A 129 -4.61 -18.01 -0.32
C LEU A 129 -3.18 -17.88 -0.83
N GLY A 130 -2.20 -17.86 0.07
CA GLY A 130 -0.79 -17.79 -0.28
C GLY A 130 -0.36 -18.96 -1.16
N LYS A 131 -0.70 -20.19 -0.77
CA LYS A 131 -0.41 -21.40 -1.55
C LYS A 131 -1.10 -21.38 -2.91
N LYS A 132 -2.34 -20.96 -2.97
CA LYS A 132 -3.16 -20.95 -4.20
C LYS A 132 -2.69 -19.89 -5.20
N TYR A 133 -2.24 -18.73 -4.71
CA TYR A 133 -1.97 -17.53 -5.50
C TYR A 133 -0.49 -17.13 -5.56
N GLY A 134 0.42 -18.09 -5.41
CA GLY A 134 1.86 -17.91 -5.66
C GLY A 134 2.64 -17.22 -4.55
N GLY A 135 2.07 -17.06 -3.38
CA GLY A 135 2.68 -16.48 -2.18
C GLY A 135 2.38 -15.00 -1.97
N TRP A 136 2.41 -14.61 -0.72
CA TRP A 136 2.35 -13.22 -0.28
C TRP A 136 3.67 -12.50 -0.52
N TYR A 137 3.65 -11.19 -0.66
CA TYR A 137 4.87 -10.40 -0.60
C TYR A 137 5.41 -10.33 0.84
N PRO A 138 6.74 -10.20 1.01
CA PRO A 138 7.35 -10.11 2.35
C PRO A 138 6.80 -8.97 3.20
N SER A 139 6.41 -7.85 2.59
CA SER A 139 5.76 -6.73 3.28
C SER A 139 4.45 -7.13 3.96
N CYS A 140 3.67 -8.02 3.34
CA CYS A 140 2.43 -8.53 3.91
C CYS A 140 2.69 -9.37 5.19
N GLU A 141 3.70 -10.22 5.15
CA GLU A 141 4.11 -11.02 6.32
C GLU A 141 4.67 -10.13 7.42
N ALA A 142 5.47 -9.13 7.05
CA ALA A 142 6.03 -8.19 8.02
C ALA A 142 4.95 -7.46 8.83
N TYR A 143 3.85 -7.05 8.18
CA TYR A 143 2.76 -6.35 8.85
C TYR A 143 1.79 -7.24 9.62
N LEU A 144 1.55 -8.47 9.16
CA LEU A 144 0.41 -9.26 9.67
C LEU A 144 0.79 -10.62 10.24
N LYS A 145 2.09 -10.91 10.35
CA LYS A 145 2.62 -12.16 10.91
C LYS A 145 3.70 -11.89 11.96
N PRO A 146 3.34 -11.19 13.06
CA PRO A 146 4.32 -10.60 14.01
C PRO A 146 5.21 -11.63 14.71
N ASP A 147 4.75 -12.87 14.87
CA ASP A 147 5.51 -13.98 15.45
C ASP A 147 6.17 -14.90 14.40
N GLY A 148 6.02 -14.57 13.12
CA GLY A 148 6.48 -15.37 11.99
C GLY A 148 5.68 -16.66 11.74
N LYS A 149 4.58 -16.90 12.49
CA LYS A 149 3.78 -18.13 12.44
C LYS A 149 2.30 -17.87 12.20
N HIS A 150 1.71 -16.95 12.96
CA HIS A 150 0.27 -16.72 12.96
C HIS A 150 -0.10 -15.42 12.27
N TRP A 151 -1.10 -15.47 11.41
CA TRP A 151 -1.64 -14.30 10.73
C TRP A 151 -2.75 -13.66 11.58
N ILE A 152 -2.57 -12.38 11.93
CA ILE A 152 -3.54 -11.59 12.71
C ILE A 152 -4.49 -10.76 11.84
N GLY A 153 -4.35 -10.84 10.53
CA GLY A 153 -5.20 -10.19 9.55
C GLY A 153 -4.90 -10.68 8.14
N VAL A 154 -5.79 -10.43 7.20
CA VAL A 154 -5.62 -10.79 5.79
C VAL A 154 -5.09 -9.58 5.02
N PRO A 155 -3.91 -9.68 4.35
CA PRO A 155 -3.43 -8.60 3.50
C PRO A 155 -4.39 -8.31 2.34
N LEU A 156 -4.66 -7.02 2.08
CA LEU A 156 -5.48 -6.62 0.93
C LEU A 156 -4.65 -5.99 -0.19
N GLY A 157 -3.51 -5.42 0.15
CA GLY A 157 -2.63 -4.73 -0.78
C GLY A 157 -2.18 -3.37 -0.27
N SER A 158 -1.89 -2.44 -1.15
CA SER A 158 -1.55 -1.06 -0.74
C SER A 158 -2.01 -0.03 -1.76
N ALA A 159 -2.42 1.17 -1.31
CA ALA A 159 -2.45 2.32 -2.19
C ALA A 159 -1.02 2.82 -2.38
N GLY A 160 -0.56 2.83 -3.62
CA GLY A 160 0.77 3.31 -3.94
C GLY A 160 0.87 4.82 -3.72
N ALA A 161 2.01 5.28 -3.22
CA ALA A 161 2.37 6.69 -3.18
C ALA A 161 3.50 6.93 -4.17
N MET A 162 3.20 7.73 -5.19
CA MET A 162 4.13 8.15 -6.25
C MET A 162 4.14 9.67 -6.34
N GLN A 163 5.09 10.24 -7.06
CA GLN A 163 5.01 11.65 -7.43
C GLN A 163 4.06 11.79 -8.60
N VAL A 164 2.98 12.55 -8.41
CA VAL A 164 1.97 12.86 -9.42
C VAL A 164 2.22 14.29 -9.89
N TYR A 165 2.40 14.50 -11.19
CA TYR A 165 2.79 15.80 -11.72
C TYR A 165 2.15 16.14 -13.05
N ARG A 166 2.13 17.45 -13.37
CA ARG A 166 1.68 18.02 -14.64
C ARG A 166 2.86 18.17 -15.59
N GLU A 167 2.91 17.36 -16.66
CA GLU A 167 4.01 17.41 -17.65
C GLU A 167 4.17 18.79 -18.27
N SER A 168 3.06 19.43 -18.63
CA SER A 168 3.06 20.78 -19.21
C SER A 168 3.68 21.82 -18.28
N MET A 169 3.42 21.74 -16.97
CA MET A 169 3.94 22.68 -15.98
C MET A 169 5.43 22.47 -15.73
N LEU A 170 5.90 21.22 -15.65
CA LEU A 170 7.33 20.91 -15.59
C LEU A 170 8.05 21.48 -16.81
N LYS A 171 7.53 21.22 -18.01
CA LYS A 171 8.10 21.73 -19.26
C LYS A 171 8.14 23.27 -19.29
N ALA A 172 7.08 23.95 -18.84
CA ALA A 172 7.04 25.41 -18.73
C ALA A 172 8.07 25.97 -17.74
N ALA A 173 8.45 25.18 -16.72
CA ALA A 173 9.52 25.50 -15.79
C ALA A 173 10.93 25.09 -16.29
N GLY A 174 11.06 24.64 -17.55
CA GLY A 174 12.33 24.22 -18.14
C GLY A 174 12.79 22.82 -17.75
N ILE A 175 11.92 21.99 -17.18
CA ILE A 175 12.23 20.65 -16.70
C ILE A 175 11.78 19.63 -17.76
N THR A 176 12.74 18.93 -18.37
CA THR A 176 12.49 18.00 -19.48
C THR A 176 12.19 16.56 -19.03
N SER A 177 12.53 16.21 -17.80
CA SER A 177 12.25 14.91 -17.19
C SER A 177 12.13 15.05 -15.68
N PHE A 178 11.32 14.16 -15.08
CA PHE A 178 11.19 14.14 -13.61
C PHE A 178 12.55 13.84 -12.96
N PRO A 179 12.94 14.57 -11.89
CA PRO A 179 14.23 14.41 -11.23
C PRO A 179 14.43 13.00 -10.64
N LYS A 180 15.68 12.51 -10.70
CA LYS A 180 16.05 11.18 -10.21
C LYS A 180 16.68 11.20 -8.81
N ASP A 181 17.05 12.35 -8.31
CA ASP A 181 17.69 12.56 -7.00
C ASP A 181 17.08 13.72 -6.25
N THR A 182 17.40 13.82 -4.96
CA THR A 182 16.88 14.86 -4.07
C THR A 182 17.31 16.26 -4.44
N ASP A 183 18.49 16.46 -5.03
CA ASP A 183 18.97 17.80 -5.43
C ASP A 183 18.16 18.32 -6.62
N GLY A 184 17.97 17.49 -7.64
CA GLY A 184 17.10 17.80 -8.77
C GLY A 184 15.64 18.00 -8.36
N PHE A 185 15.16 17.23 -7.36
CA PHE A 185 13.80 17.38 -6.84
C PHE A 185 13.58 18.73 -6.15
N LEU A 186 14.54 19.18 -5.35
CA LEU A 186 14.51 20.51 -4.73
C LEU A 186 14.56 21.62 -5.79
N ALA A 187 15.44 21.47 -6.78
CA ALA A 187 15.54 22.42 -7.89
C ALA A 187 14.25 22.50 -8.71
N MET A 188 13.56 21.37 -8.93
CA MET A 188 12.25 21.32 -9.59
C MET A 188 11.19 22.09 -8.80
N TYR A 189 11.06 21.84 -7.49
CA TYR A 189 10.10 22.57 -6.66
C TYR A 189 10.35 24.08 -6.66
N LYS A 190 11.62 24.50 -6.60
CA LYS A 190 12.01 25.89 -6.70
C LYS A 190 11.59 26.50 -8.05
N ALA A 191 11.92 25.85 -9.16
CA ALA A 191 11.57 26.32 -10.51
C ALA A 191 10.06 26.43 -10.72
N LEU A 192 9.28 25.45 -10.24
CA LEU A 192 7.82 25.47 -10.29
C LEU A 192 7.24 26.61 -9.44
N HIS A 193 7.79 26.85 -8.26
CA HIS A 193 7.38 27.97 -7.39
C HIS A 193 7.64 29.32 -8.06
N GLU A 194 8.84 29.52 -8.64
CA GLU A 194 9.21 30.74 -9.36
C GLU A 194 8.32 31.00 -10.61
N LYS A 195 7.76 29.95 -11.20
CA LYS A 195 6.77 30.05 -12.31
C LYS A 195 5.33 30.28 -11.83
N GLY A 196 5.07 30.35 -10.52
CA GLY A 196 3.73 30.52 -9.97
C GLY A 196 2.87 29.24 -10.04
N THR A 197 3.49 28.09 -10.26
CA THR A 197 2.83 26.77 -10.29
C THR A 197 3.47 25.84 -9.25
N PRO A 198 3.40 26.19 -7.94
CA PRO A 198 4.09 25.45 -6.89
C PRO A 198 3.65 24.00 -6.81
N GLY A 199 4.45 23.19 -6.15
CA GLY A 199 4.03 21.87 -5.67
C GLY A 199 3.56 21.92 -4.22
N GLY A 200 3.10 20.78 -3.71
CA GLY A 200 2.73 20.65 -2.30
C GLY A 200 2.50 19.20 -1.90
N MET A 201 2.95 18.84 -0.72
CA MET A 201 2.73 17.51 -0.10
C MET A 201 2.17 17.69 1.30
N ALA A 202 1.30 16.77 1.74
CA ALA A 202 0.64 16.87 3.03
C ALA A 202 1.64 16.77 4.20
N LEU A 203 1.48 17.68 5.16
CA LEU A 203 2.25 17.74 6.43
C LEU A 203 1.31 17.77 7.65
N GLY A 204 0.00 17.68 7.45
CA GLY A 204 -0.97 17.37 8.50
C GLY A 204 -0.96 15.89 8.86
N ASN A 205 -1.82 15.50 9.78
CA ASN A 205 -1.97 14.11 10.23
C ASN A 205 -2.77 13.27 9.21
N ALA A 206 -2.33 13.29 7.95
CA ALA A 206 -2.91 12.50 6.87
C ALA A 206 -2.48 11.04 7.00
N THR A 207 -3.43 10.11 6.90
CA THR A 207 -3.19 8.67 7.11
C THR A 207 -2.25 8.09 6.05
N GLY A 208 -2.42 8.46 4.77
CA GLY A 208 -1.60 8.00 3.65
C GLY A 208 -0.63 9.07 3.15
N ASP A 209 -1.13 10.26 2.89
CA ASP A 209 -0.36 11.29 2.16
C ASP A 209 0.77 11.94 2.96
N ALA A 210 0.79 11.83 4.31
CA ALA A 210 1.96 12.20 5.10
C ALA A 210 3.12 11.17 5.02
N GLY A 211 2.92 10.04 4.35
CA GLY A 211 3.90 8.94 4.20
C GLY A 211 5.20 9.34 3.51
N TRP A 212 5.20 10.40 2.67
CA TRP A 212 6.42 10.92 2.04
C TRP A 212 7.49 11.35 3.06
N THR A 213 7.10 11.66 4.29
CA THR A 213 8.03 12.02 5.37
C THR A 213 8.92 10.84 5.77
N TYR A 214 8.42 9.59 5.66
CA TYR A 214 9.21 8.38 5.85
C TYR A 214 10.18 8.16 4.70
N TRP A 215 9.72 8.32 3.43
CA TRP A 215 10.62 8.31 2.28
C TRP A 215 11.80 9.24 2.52
N LEU A 216 11.54 10.48 2.92
CA LEU A 216 12.57 11.50 3.12
C LEU A 216 13.60 11.07 4.17
N ILE A 217 13.14 10.67 5.37
CA ILE A 217 14.04 10.23 6.43
C ILE A 217 14.93 9.06 5.97
N TRP A 218 14.34 8.07 5.31
CA TRP A 218 15.06 6.89 4.82
C TRP A 218 16.02 7.20 3.66
N ALA A 219 15.64 8.12 2.78
CA ALA A 219 16.46 8.55 1.65
C ALA A 219 17.77 9.21 2.10
N PHE A 220 17.79 9.80 3.31
CA PHE A 220 18.98 10.36 3.94
C PHE A 220 19.69 9.39 4.90
N GLY A 221 19.18 8.17 5.08
CA GLY A 221 19.79 7.14 5.90
C GLY A 221 19.28 7.08 7.35
N GLY A 222 18.30 7.91 7.70
CA GLY A 222 17.62 7.87 9.00
C GLY A 222 16.63 6.70 9.10
N ALA A 223 16.23 6.36 10.31
CA ALA A 223 15.18 5.37 10.60
C ALA A 223 14.48 5.73 11.93
N LEU A 224 13.26 5.23 12.11
CA LEU A 224 12.54 5.37 13.39
C LEU A 224 13.29 4.69 14.53
N VAL A 225 13.78 3.49 14.27
CA VAL A 225 14.54 2.66 15.22
C VAL A 225 15.68 1.95 14.52
N ASP A 226 16.63 1.43 15.29
CA ASP A 226 17.64 0.49 14.83
C ASP A 226 17.17 -0.99 14.94
N LYS A 227 18.04 -1.94 14.56
CA LYS A 227 17.75 -3.38 14.64
C LYS A 227 17.43 -3.91 16.04
N ASN A 228 17.78 -3.16 17.09
CA ASN A 228 17.54 -3.50 18.49
C ASN A 228 16.30 -2.78 19.04
N ASN A 229 15.50 -2.14 18.20
CA ASN A 229 14.36 -1.30 18.57
C ASN A 229 14.75 -0.05 19.41
N LYS A 230 16.01 0.38 19.37
CA LYS A 230 16.41 1.66 19.95
C LYS A 230 15.95 2.78 18.99
N VAL A 231 15.24 3.77 19.50
CA VAL A 231 14.81 4.94 18.72
C VAL A 231 16.03 5.73 18.22
N THR A 232 16.01 6.14 16.95
CA THR A 232 17.13 6.81 16.26
C THR A 232 16.70 8.05 15.48
N LEU A 233 15.78 8.82 16.02
CA LEU A 233 15.25 10.03 15.37
C LEU A 233 16.11 11.29 15.58
N ASP A 234 17.11 11.27 16.46
CA ASP A 234 18.02 12.39 16.74
C ASP A 234 19.42 12.22 16.13
N THR A 235 19.53 11.38 15.10
CA THR A 235 20.81 11.10 14.42
C THR A 235 21.17 12.17 13.38
N PRO A 236 22.47 12.29 13.00
CA PRO A 236 22.90 13.22 11.94
C PRO A 236 22.20 13.06 10.62
N GLU A 237 21.84 11.83 10.24
CA GLU A 237 21.12 11.48 9.01
C GLU A 237 19.71 12.09 9.04
N VAL A 238 18.99 11.94 10.16
CA VAL A 238 17.66 12.54 10.35
C VAL A 238 17.74 14.06 10.34
N LEU A 239 18.74 14.65 11.00
CA LEU A 239 18.93 16.11 10.98
C LEU A 239 19.14 16.64 9.57
N LYS A 240 19.94 15.96 8.72
CA LYS A 240 20.11 16.33 7.30
C LYS A 240 18.79 16.26 6.53
N ALA A 241 17.99 15.22 6.75
CA ALA A 241 16.67 15.09 6.14
C ALA A 241 15.73 16.24 6.55
N LEU A 242 15.77 16.66 7.83
CA LEU A 242 14.96 17.76 8.33
C LEU A 242 15.42 19.13 7.79
N GLU A 243 16.72 19.36 7.62
CA GLU A 243 17.23 20.57 6.95
C GLU A 243 16.78 20.59 5.47
N TYR A 244 16.82 19.46 4.79
CA TYR A 244 16.29 19.35 3.43
C TYR A 244 14.79 19.63 3.39
N ALA A 245 13.99 19.08 4.31
CA ALA A 245 12.55 19.34 4.41
C ALA A 245 12.26 20.85 4.60
N LYS A 246 13.04 21.51 5.45
CA LYS A 246 12.93 22.95 5.71
C LYS A 246 13.21 23.79 4.46
N GLU A 247 14.20 23.38 3.66
CA GLU A 247 14.49 24.05 2.39
C GLU A 247 13.39 23.80 1.37
N LEU A 248 12.97 22.55 1.20
CA LEU A 248 11.93 22.13 0.25
C LEU A 248 10.59 22.83 0.51
N TYR A 249 10.20 22.94 1.79
CA TYR A 249 8.93 23.53 2.20
C TYR A 249 8.78 25.00 1.78
N LYS A 250 9.87 25.75 1.60
CA LYS A 250 9.83 27.15 1.11
C LYS A 250 9.13 27.27 -0.25
N TYR A 251 9.10 26.20 -1.01
CA TYR A 251 8.56 26.14 -2.37
C TYR A 251 7.21 25.44 -2.45
N PHE A 252 6.63 25.06 -1.31
CA PHE A 252 5.28 24.51 -1.27
C PHE A 252 4.21 25.58 -1.37
N VAL A 253 3.06 25.19 -1.90
CA VAL A 253 1.84 26.01 -1.77
C VAL A 253 1.51 26.22 -0.29
N PRO A 254 1.00 27.40 0.12
CA PRO A 254 0.59 27.61 1.51
C PRO A 254 -0.49 26.64 1.96
N GLY A 255 -0.50 26.30 3.26
CA GLY A 255 -1.56 25.51 3.90
C GLY A 255 -1.29 24.02 4.05
N THR A 256 -0.21 23.48 3.47
CA THR A 256 0.10 22.03 3.49
C THR A 256 0.30 21.44 4.87
N LEU A 257 0.60 22.26 5.89
CA LEU A 257 0.70 21.83 7.30
C LEU A 257 -0.63 21.31 7.89
N SER A 258 -1.75 21.71 7.30
CA SER A 258 -3.09 21.27 7.70
C SER A 258 -3.72 20.25 6.73
N TRP A 259 -3.02 19.88 5.66
CA TRP A 259 -3.58 18.97 4.69
C TRP A 259 -3.73 17.54 5.24
N LEU A 260 -4.92 16.99 5.00
CA LEU A 260 -5.28 15.59 5.17
C LEU A 260 -5.36 14.92 3.79
N ASP A 261 -5.63 13.62 3.76
CA ASP A 261 -5.60 12.82 2.53
C ASP A 261 -6.41 13.39 1.32
N PRO A 262 -7.58 14.06 1.48
CA PRO A 262 -8.28 14.61 0.31
C PRO A 262 -7.73 15.94 -0.23
N ASN A 263 -6.87 16.64 0.54
CA ASN A 263 -6.55 18.04 0.24
C ASN A 263 -5.63 18.19 -0.98
N ASN A 264 -4.62 17.33 -1.12
CA ASN A 264 -3.72 17.33 -2.28
C ASN A 264 -4.47 16.98 -3.57
N ASN A 265 -5.41 16.01 -3.55
CA ASN A 265 -6.28 15.69 -4.68
C ASN A 265 -7.04 16.93 -5.16
N LYS A 266 -7.69 17.61 -4.22
CA LYS A 266 -8.43 18.83 -4.53
C LYS A 266 -7.52 19.92 -5.08
N ALA A 267 -6.42 20.24 -4.41
CA ALA A 267 -5.47 21.27 -4.82
C ALA A 267 -4.90 21.00 -6.23
N PHE A 268 -4.62 19.75 -6.56
CA PHE A 268 -4.11 19.35 -7.86
C PHE A 268 -5.17 19.49 -8.97
N LEU A 269 -6.38 18.98 -8.74
CA LEU A 269 -7.47 19.05 -9.72
C LEU A 269 -7.99 20.49 -9.93
N ASP A 270 -7.92 21.33 -8.90
CA ASP A 270 -8.23 22.77 -8.99
C ASP A 270 -7.10 23.60 -9.65
N GLY A 271 -5.96 22.97 -9.98
CA GLY A 271 -4.82 23.62 -10.61
C GLY A 271 -3.99 24.49 -9.67
N GLN A 272 -4.14 24.36 -8.36
CA GLN A 272 -3.38 25.11 -7.37
C GLN A 272 -1.93 24.60 -7.23
N ILE A 273 -1.70 23.33 -7.56
CA ILE A 273 -0.37 22.69 -7.51
C ILE A 273 -0.09 21.91 -8.77
N SER A 274 1.20 21.82 -9.10
CA SER A 274 1.72 21.13 -10.28
C SER A 274 2.29 19.73 -9.96
N VAL A 275 2.66 19.47 -8.72
CA VAL A 275 3.24 18.21 -8.26
C VAL A 275 2.85 17.94 -6.80
N THR A 276 2.58 16.69 -6.51
CA THR A 276 2.30 16.18 -5.15
C THR A 276 2.66 14.70 -5.08
N ASN A 277 2.74 14.15 -3.85
CA ASN A 277 2.70 12.71 -3.69
C ASN A 277 1.25 12.23 -3.59
N ASN A 278 0.92 11.14 -4.27
CA ASN A 278 -0.41 10.52 -4.16
C ASN A 278 -0.41 9.10 -4.75
N GLY A 279 -1.50 8.37 -4.50
CA GLY A 279 -1.90 7.21 -5.28
C GLY A 279 -2.40 7.62 -6.68
N ILE A 280 -2.95 6.66 -7.40
CA ILE A 280 -3.50 6.87 -8.74
C ILE A 280 -4.82 7.70 -8.73
N SER A 281 -5.37 7.97 -7.55
CA SER A 281 -6.73 8.55 -7.39
C SER A 281 -6.93 9.88 -8.11
N ILE A 282 -5.92 10.76 -8.14
CA ILE A 282 -5.97 12.03 -8.89
C ILE A 282 -6.16 11.77 -10.38
N TYR A 283 -5.36 10.88 -10.96
CA TYR A 283 -5.45 10.52 -12.37
C TYR A 283 -6.81 9.89 -12.71
N VAL A 284 -7.26 8.95 -11.89
CA VAL A 284 -8.56 8.28 -12.08
C VAL A 284 -9.71 9.27 -11.95
N ALA A 285 -9.66 10.19 -10.99
CA ALA A 285 -10.66 11.25 -10.84
C ALA A 285 -10.72 12.16 -12.06
N ALA A 286 -9.56 12.57 -12.58
CA ALA A 286 -9.48 13.38 -13.80
C ALA A 286 -10.02 12.62 -15.01
N LYS A 287 -9.55 11.38 -15.24
CA LYS A 287 -9.93 10.54 -16.38
C LYS A 287 -11.45 10.29 -16.46
N ASN A 288 -12.08 10.09 -15.30
CA ASN A 288 -13.50 9.75 -15.20
C ASN A 288 -14.41 10.98 -14.99
N SER A 289 -13.84 12.20 -14.96
CA SER A 289 -14.59 13.41 -14.71
C SER A 289 -15.63 13.68 -15.84
N GLN A 290 -16.78 14.20 -15.45
CA GLN A 290 -17.78 14.72 -16.40
C GLN A 290 -17.47 16.18 -16.80
N ASP A 291 -16.64 16.89 -16.04
CA ASP A 291 -16.12 18.21 -16.42
C ASP A 291 -15.04 18.06 -17.49
N PRO A 292 -15.24 18.61 -18.71
CA PRO A 292 -14.25 18.47 -19.80
C PRO A 292 -12.88 19.03 -19.45
N LYS A 293 -12.80 20.11 -18.67
CA LYS A 293 -11.53 20.71 -18.23
C LYS A 293 -10.76 19.80 -17.30
N ILE A 294 -11.44 19.19 -16.32
CA ILE A 294 -10.83 18.23 -15.41
C ILE A 294 -10.43 16.95 -16.18
N LYS A 295 -11.30 16.49 -17.10
CA LYS A 295 -11.00 15.31 -17.92
C LYS A 295 -9.76 15.49 -18.81
N GLU A 296 -9.57 16.69 -19.35
CA GLU A 296 -8.38 17.03 -20.15
C GLU A 296 -7.09 16.92 -19.31
N LEU A 297 -7.14 17.24 -18.00
CA LEU A 297 -5.98 17.09 -17.11
C LEU A 297 -5.40 15.68 -17.13
N ALA A 298 -6.22 14.65 -17.33
CA ALA A 298 -5.75 13.27 -17.36
C ALA A 298 -4.68 13.02 -18.42
N THR A 299 -4.67 13.78 -19.53
CA THR A 299 -3.65 13.67 -20.58
C THR A 299 -2.32 14.24 -20.14
N ASP A 300 -2.33 15.26 -19.27
CA ASP A 300 -1.15 15.99 -18.77
C ASP A 300 -0.60 15.44 -17.44
N ILE A 301 -1.36 14.57 -16.77
CA ILE A 301 -0.90 13.92 -15.53
C ILE A 301 0.06 12.78 -15.85
N ASN A 302 1.19 12.75 -15.15
CA ASN A 302 2.10 11.60 -15.19
C ASN A 302 2.60 11.26 -13.78
N HIS A 303 3.28 10.11 -13.65
CA HIS A 303 3.71 9.53 -12.38
C HIS A 303 5.19 9.21 -12.43
N ALA A 304 5.87 9.42 -11.31
CA ALA A 304 7.27 9.04 -11.12
C ALA A 304 7.48 8.44 -9.73
N ALA A 305 8.46 7.55 -9.60
CA ALA A 305 8.94 7.13 -8.30
C ALA A 305 9.55 8.31 -7.54
N TYR A 306 9.64 8.17 -6.22
CA TYR A 306 10.39 9.14 -5.42
C TYR A 306 11.85 9.18 -5.85
N PRO A 307 12.47 10.37 -5.85
CA PRO A 307 13.89 10.50 -6.16
C PRO A 307 14.77 9.76 -5.16
N LEU A 308 15.94 9.33 -5.60
CA LEU A 308 16.93 8.74 -4.72
C LEU A 308 17.54 9.83 -3.84
N GLY A 309 17.70 9.56 -2.56
CA GLY A 309 18.48 10.38 -1.66
C GLY A 309 19.95 9.95 -1.61
N PRO A 310 20.74 10.52 -0.67
CA PRO A 310 22.15 10.21 -0.49
C PRO A 310 22.46 8.71 -0.27
N VAL A 311 21.51 7.92 0.20
CA VAL A 311 21.71 6.46 0.35
C VAL A 311 21.77 5.71 -0.98
N GLY A 312 21.36 6.33 -2.10
CA GLY A 312 21.49 5.80 -3.45
C GLY A 312 20.60 4.60 -3.80
N VAL A 313 19.62 4.27 -2.96
CA VAL A 313 18.67 3.18 -3.19
C VAL A 313 17.23 3.66 -3.03
N PRO A 314 16.24 3.05 -3.73
CA PRO A 314 14.84 3.37 -3.56
C PRO A 314 14.38 3.12 -2.12
N THR A 315 13.62 4.06 -1.58
CA THR A 315 12.96 3.96 -0.28
C THR A 315 11.49 4.32 -0.49
N GLU A 316 10.59 3.37 -0.25
CA GLU A 316 9.18 3.54 -0.59
C GLU A 316 8.29 3.26 0.62
N PHE A 317 7.47 4.24 0.99
CA PHE A 317 6.37 4.08 1.92
C PHE A 317 5.06 4.16 1.15
N HIS A 318 4.26 3.12 1.25
CA HIS A 318 2.93 3.05 0.65
C HIS A 318 1.90 2.74 1.72
N LEU A 319 0.66 3.16 1.53
CA LEU A 319 -0.41 2.90 2.47
C LEU A 319 -0.87 1.45 2.36
N PHE A 320 -0.38 0.59 3.22
CA PHE A 320 -0.76 -0.82 3.27
C PHE A 320 -2.17 -0.99 3.83
N PHE A 321 -2.91 -1.94 3.28
CA PHE A 321 -4.27 -2.27 3.71
C PHE A 321 -4.32 -3.68 4.29
N ASN A 322 -4.96 -3.79 5.43
CA ASN A 322 -5.21 -5.05 6.12
C ASN A 322 -6.71 -5.25 6.38
N GLN A 323 -7.12 -6.50 6.59
CA GLN A 323 -8.50 -6.89 6.88
C GLN A 323 -8.48 -7.69 8.18
N MET A 324 -8.94 -7.07 9.25
CA MET A 324 -8.99 -7.65 10.58
C MET A 324 -10.37 -8.25 10.86
N ILE A 325 -10.43 -9.48 11.36
CA ILE A 325 -11.66 -10.07 11.92
C ILE A 325 -11.59 -9.90 13.43
N MET A 326 -12.57 -9.19 13.99
CA MET A 326 -12.61 -8.88 15.41
C MET A 326 -13.06 -10.11 16.22
N LYS A 327 -12.37 -10.42 17.33
CA LYS A 327 -12.59 -11.63 18.13
C LYS A 327 -13.96 -11.67 18.83
N TYR A 328 -14.61 -10.51 19.02
CA TYR A 328 -15.95 -10.44 19.56
C TYR A 328 -17.05 -10.83 18.57
N THR A 329 -16.73 -11.03 17.28
CA THR A 329 -17.71 -11.47 16.29
C THR A 329 -18.36 -12.80 16.68
N LYS A 330 -19.65 -12.92 16.44
CA LYS A 330 -20.38 -14.18 16.59
C LYS A 330 -20.22 -15.11 15.40
N TYR A 331 -19.59 -14.63 14.31
CA TYR A 331 -19.57 -15.28 13.01
C TYR A 331 -18.13 -15.37 12.41
N PRO A 332 -17.12 -15.89 13.16
CA PRO A 332 -15.74 -15.92 12.68
C PRO A 332 -15.55 -16.76 11.42
N GLN A 333 -16.31 -17.87 11.25
CA GLN A 333 -16.20 -18.69 10.05
C GLN A 333 -16.84 -18.00 8.83
N ALA A 334 -17.99 -17.35 9.02
CA ALA A 334 -18.62 -16.56 7.97
C ALA A 334 -17.75 -15.35 7.56
N ALA A 335 -17.08 -14.69 8.52
CA ALA A 335 -16.14 -13.62 8.25
C ALA A 335 -14.91 -14.12 7.45
N LYS A 336 -14.32 -15.27 7.82
CA LYS A 336 -13.24 -15.88 7.02
C LYS A 336 -13.71 -16.25 5.61
N GLU A 337 -14.91 -16.82 5.47
CA GLU A 337 -15.48 -17.17 4.16
C GLU A 337 -15.73 -15.95 3.29
N PHE A 338 -16.19 -14.83 3.88
CA PHE A 338 -16.34 -13.59 3.18
C PHE A 338 -14.97 -13.09 2.65
N LEU A 339 -13.94 -13.02 3.49
CA LEU A 339 -12.60 -12.59 3.08
C LEU A 339 -11.99 -13.57 2.07
N ARG A 340 -12.18 -14.89 2.23
CA ARG A 340 -11.76 -15.87 1.23
C ARG A 340 -12.39 -15.56 -0.12
N PHE A 341 -13.72 -15.38 -0.14
CA PHE A 341 -14.47 -15.09 -1.38
C PHE A 341 -13.97 -13.82 -2.07
N MET A 342 -13.78 -12.74 -1.31
CA MET A 342 -13.31 -11.46 -1.85
C MET A 342 -11.89 -11.52 -2.43
N MET A 343 -11.04 -12.43 -1.91
CA MET A 343 -9.65 -12.60 -2.34
C MET A 343 -9.47 -13.68 -3.44
N GLU A 344 -10.53 -14.38 -3.84
CA GLU A 344 -10.47 -15.31 -4.98
C GLU A 344 -10.30 -14.56 -6.31
N ALA A 345 -9.63 -15.18 -7.29
CA ALA A 345 -9.26 -14.51 -8.54
C ALA A 345 -10.47 -13.90 -9.28
N GLU A 346 -11.61 -14.59 -9.32
CA GLU A 346 -12.81 -14.06 -9.99
C GLU A 346 -13.28 -12.73 -9.41
N GLN A 347 -13.23 -12.57 -8.08
CA GLN A 347 -13.67 -11.38 -7.38
C GLN A 347 -12.56 -10.32 -7.31
N PHE A 348 -11.35 -10.74 -6.99
CA PHE A 348 -10.23 -9.83 -6.78
C PHE A 348 -9.74 -9.20 -8.08
N ASP A 349 -9.62 -9.96 -9.19
CA ASP A 349 -9.28 -9.42 -10.51
C ASP A 349 -10.31 -8.40 -10.99
N ALA A 350 -11.61 -8.70 -10.82
CA ALA A 350 -12.69 -7.77 -11.17
C ALA A 350 -12.65 -6.49 -10.32
N TRP A 351 -12.33 -6.62 -9.02
CA TRP A 351 -12.19 -5.47 -8.13
C TRP A 351 -10.96 -4.61 -8.46
N LEU A 352 -9.80 -5.21 -8.75
CA LEU A 352 -8.61 -4.48 -9.19
C LEU A 352 -8.88 -3.66 -10.46
N GLN A 353 -9.58 -4.25 -11.43
CA GLN A 353 -9.95 -3.57 -12.68
C GLN A 353 -10.97 -2.45 -12.42
N GLY A 354 -12.03 -2.71 -11.65
CA GLY A 354 -13.02 -1.71 -11.28
C GLY A 354 -12.42 -0.54 -10.51
N GLY A 355 -11.50 -0.82 -9.59
CA GLY A 355 -10.73 0.17 -8.84
C GLY A 355 -9.64 0.86 -9.66
N GLN A 356 -9.46 0.49 -10.93
CA GLN A 356 -8.50 1.08 -11.87
C GLN A 356 -7.05 1.11 -11.33
N GLY A 357 -6.66 0.07 -10.57
CA GLY A 357 -5.32 -0.04 -9.99
C GLY A 357 -5.11 0.84 -8.75
N TYR A 358 -6.19 1.30 -8.09
CA TYR A 358 -6.10 2.05 -6.82
C TYR A 358 -5.37 1.26 -5.72
N VAL A 359 -5.55 -0.05 -5.70
CA VAL A 359 -4.86 -0.95 -4.78
C VAL A 359 -3.87 -1.83 -5.56
N SER A 360 -2.60 -1.77 -5.20
CA SER A 360 -1.57 -2.73 -5.62
C SER A 360 -1.80 -4.06 -4.89
N HIS A 361 -1.68 -5.16 -5.60
CA HIS A 361 -2.03 -6.50 -5.12
C HIS A 361 -1.05 -7.06 -4.08
N PRO A 362 -1.52 -7.93 -3.16
CA PRO A 362 -0.67 -8.51 -2.11
C PRO A 362 -0.09 -9.89 -2.47
N LEU A 363 -0.64 -10.55 -3.49
CA LEU A 363 -0.31 -11.92 -3.93
C LEU A 363 0.29 -11.92 -5.33
N ARG A 364 1.34 -12.74 -5.56
CA ARG A 364 2.10 -12.78 -6.82
C ARG A 364 1.28 -13.11 -8.05
N TYR A 365 0.21 -13.90 -7.90
CA TYR A 365 -0.70 -14.24 -9.01
C TYR A 365 -1.24 -13.01 -9.73
N TYR A 366 -1.52 -11.92 -9.00
CA TYR A 366 -2.15 -10.72 -9.54
C TYR A 366 -1.18 -9.75 -10.22
N GLU A 367 0.13 -10.04 -10.25
CA GLU A 367 1.13 -9.30 -11.05
C GLU A 367 0.74 -9.25 -12.56
N LYS A 368 0.05 -10.28 -13.02
CA LYS A 368 -0.39 -10.43 -14.42
C LYS A 368 -1.75 -9.82 -14.74
N ASN A 369 -2.41 -9.18 -13.77
CA ASN A 369 -3.70 -8.55 -14.04
C ASN A 369 -3.54 -7.47 -15.12
N PRO A 370 -4.40 -7.44 -16.16
CA PRO A 370 -4.30 -6.51 -17.28
C PRO A 370 -4.31 -5.04 -16.88
N ILE A 371 -4.86 -4.69 -15.70
CA ILE A 371 -4.92 -3.31 -15.22
C ILE A 371 -3.53 -2.65 -15.15
N TRP A 372 -2.48 -3.42 -14.96
CA TRP A 372 -1.11 -2.92 -14.84
C TRP A 372 -0.47 -2.54 -16.18
N THR A 373 -1.07 -2.97 -17.30
CA THR A 373 -0.49 -2.77 -18.63
C THR A 373 -1.45 -2.12 -19.63
N ILE A 374 -2.76 -2.18 -19.40
CA ILE A 374 -3.77 -1.60 -20.30
C ILE A 374 -3.66 -0.08 -20.37
N ASP A 375 -3.24 0.55 -19.30
CA ASP A 375 -2.93 1.96 -19.23
C ASP A 375 -1.51 2.13 -18.64
N PRO A 376 -0.55 2.66 -19.41
CA PRO A 376 0.84 2.83 -18.94
C PRO A 376 0.93 3.66 -17.64
N LYS A 377 -0.04 4.52 -17.36
CA LYS A 377 -0.09 5.32 -16.13
C LYS A 377 -0.39 4.50 -14.87
N ASN A 378 -0.92 3.27 -15.03
CA ASN A 378 -1.11 2.33 -13.93
C ASN A 378 0.16 1.52 -13.60
N THR A 379 1.04 1.34 -14.58
CA THR A 379 2.24 0.47 -14.43
C THR A 379 3.11 0.80 -13.22
N PRO A 380 3.39 2.08 -12.87
CA PRO A 380 4.19 2.43 -11.70
C PRO A 380 3.63 1.90 -10.38
N TYR A 381 2.32 1.71 -10.29
CA TYR A 381 1.62 1.30 -9.07
C TYR A 381 1.58 -0.22 -8.84
N ARG A 382 1.92 -1.03 -9.87
CA ARG A 382 1.85 -2.50 -9.79
C ARG A 382 2.62 -3.07 -8.61
N ASP A 383 3.84 -2.64 -8.41
CA ASP A 383 4.77 -3.24 -7.46
C ASP A 383 4.83 -2.52 -6.09
N CYS A 384 3.91 -1.59 -5.83
CA CYS A 384 3.91 -0.81 -4.58
C CYS A 384 3.83 -1.70 -3.34
N THR A 385 2.97 -2.71 -3.29
CA THR A 385 2.90 -3.63 -2.15
C THR A 385 4.17 -4.47 -2.02
N LYS A 386 4.79 -4.84 -3.12
CA LYS A 386 6.05 -5.60 -3.16
C LYS A 386 7.23 -4.80 -2.63
N ASN A 387 7.32 -3.51 -2.99
CA ASN A 387 8.45 -2.63 -2.67
C ASN A 387 8.27 -1.90 -1.33
N LEU A 388 7.07 -1.93 -0.79
CA LEU A 388 6.70 -1.27 0.46
C LEU A 388 7.65 -1.60 1.61
N ARG A 389 8.12 -0.55 2.28
CA ARG A 389 8.90 -0.63 3.51
C ARG A 389 8.04 -0.17 4.69
N PRO A 390 7.84 -0.99 5.74
CA PRO A 390 7.11 -0.57 6.93
C PRO A 390 7.78 0.59 7.68
N ALA A 391 6.99 1.43 8.37
CA ALA A 391 7.50 2.58 9.10
C ALA A 391 8.63 2.25 10.09
N GLY A 392 8.51 1.12 10.80
CA GLY A 392 9.51 0.60 11.75
C GLY A 392 10.44 -0.48 11.19
N TYR A 393 10.65 -0.54 9.88
CA TYR A 393 11.28 -1.65 9.14
C TYR A 393 12.65 -2.10 9.66
N ALA A 394 13.42 -1.20 10.28
CA ALA A 394 14.78 -1.50 10.73
C ALA A 394 14.81 -2.33 12.03
N GLY A 395 13.72 -2.28 12.80
CA GLY A 395 13.53 -3.06 14.01
C GLY A 395 12.41 -4.10 13.89
N LYS A 396 11.95 -4.60 15.03
CA LYS A 396 10.79 -5.49 15.10
C LYS A 396 9.50 -4.67 15.04
N LEU A 397 8.60 -5.01 14.12
CA LEU A 397 7.25 -4.46 14.07
C LEU A 397 6.41 -4.99 15.25
N GLY A 398 5.36 -4.26 15.61
CA GLY A 398 4.46 -4.60 16.69
C GLY A 398 3.79 -3.36 17.27
N TYR A 399 3.28 -3.48 18.50
CA TYR A 399 2.58 -2.40 19.19
C TYR A 399 3.34 -1.05 19.19
N ALA A 400 4.66 -1.09 19.37
CA ALA A 400 5.47 0.12 19.44
C ALA A 400 5.56 0.86 18.10
N SER A 401 5.79 0.13 16.98
CA SER A 401 5.82 0.73 15.64
C SER A 401 4.45 1.25 15.23
N ALA A 402 3.40 0.48 15.49
CA ALA A 402 2.02 0.87 15.21
C ALA A 402 1.59 2.11 16.01
N GLY A 403 1.94 2.18 17.28
CA GLY A 403 1.68 3.34 18.12
C GLY A 403 2.44 4.59 17.66
N ALA A 404 3.71 4.47 17.33
CA ALA A 404 4.53 5.57 16.84
C ALA A 404 4.03 6.13 15.49
N LEU A 405 3.60 5.23 14.58
CA LEU A 405 2.97 5.61 13.31
C LEU A 405 1.62 6.30 13.55
N GLY A 406 0.77 5.71 14.41
CA GLY A 406 -0.55 6.22 14.72
C GLY A 406 -0.56 7.59 15.40
N ASP A 407 0.49 7.90 16.15
CA ASP A 407 0.74 9.20 16.77
C ASP A 407 1.39 10.23 15.81
N PHE A 408 1.58 9.87 14.55
CA PHE A 408 2.20 10.72 13.53
C PHE A 408 3.54 11.32 13.95
N ILE A 409 4.38 10.55 14.66
CA ILE A 409 5.63 11.08 15.25
C ILE A 409 6.56 11.63 14.18
N VAL A 410 6.81 10.85 13.11
CA VAL A 410 7.70 11.27 12.01
C VAL A 410 7.07 12.40 11.17
N PRO A 411 5.78 12.34 10.74
CA PRO A 411 5.15 13.46 10.07
C PRO A 411 5.20 14.77 10.86
N ASN A 412 4.88 14.74 12.17
CA ASN A 412 4.93 15.93 13.01
C ASN A 412 6.36 16.47 13.15
N MET A 413 7.36 15.61 13.27
CA MET A 413 8.77 16.03 13.34
C MET A 413 9.17 16.80 12.07
N VAL A 414 8.82 16.25 10.91
CA VAL A 414 9.11 16.90 9.62
C VAL A 414 8.33 18.21 9.47
N ALA A 415 7.05 18.25 9.85
CA ALA A 415 6.22 19.46 9.79
C ALA A 415 6.77 20.58 10.70
N GLU A 416 7.20 20.26 11.92
CA GLU A 416 7.79 21.21 12.85
C GLU A 416 9.10 21.82 12.33
N ALA A 417 9.97 20.99 11.79
CA ALA A 417 11.23 21.45 11.18
C ALA A 417 11.00 22.26 9.91
N ALA A 418 10.13 21.76 9.01
CA ALA A 418 9.81 22.41 7.75
C ALA A 418 9.20 23.79 7.92
N SER A 419 8.25 23.94 8.83
CA SER A 419 7.60 25.22 9.14
C SER A 419 8.48 26.19 9.92
N GLY A 420 9.60 25.73 10.50
CA GLY A 420 10.43 26.51 11.40
C GLY A 420 9.81 26.76 12.77
N SER A 421 8.71 26.09 13.13
CA SER A 421 8.13 26.14 14.47
C SER A 421 9.07 25.56 15.52
N LYS A 422 9.99 24.68 15.09
CA LYS A 422 11.15 24.18 15.81
C LYS A 422 12.36 24.14 14.89
N SER A 423 13.54 24.27 15.46
CA SER A 423 14.74 23.89 14.72
C SER A 423 14.74 22.39 14.42
N PRO A 424 15.43 21.93 13.38
CA PRO A 424 15.56 20.50 13.07
C PRO A 424 16.00 19.67 14.27
N LYS A 425 16.94 20.17 15.07
CA LYS A 425 17.41 19.51 16.30
C LYS A 425 16.31 19.37 17.34
N GLU A 426 15.60 20.46 17.66
CA GLU A 426 14.50 20.44 18.64
C GLU A 426 13.34 19.53 18.18
N ALA A 427 13.01 19.52 16.87
CA ALA A 427 11.99 18.64 16.31
C ALA A 427 12.41 17.16 16.45
N ALA A 428 13.66 16.84 16.13
CA ALA A 428 14.24 15.51 16.26
C ALA A 428 14.26 15.02 17.72
N GLU A 429 14.77 15.82 18.65
CA GLU A 429 14.81 15.50 20.09
C GLU A 429 13.40 15.28 20.67
N ARG A 430 12.42 16.08 20.24
CA ARG A 430 11.02 15.91 20.65
C ARG A 430 10.44 14.60 20.10
N ALA A 431 10.66 14.31 18.83
CA ALA A 431 10.20 13.08 18.21
C ALA A 431 10.84 11.85 18.84
N GLN A 432 12.16 11.91 19.13
CA GLN A 432 12.90 10.89 19.85
C GLN A 432 12.20 10.54 21.17
N LYS A 433 11.97 11.55 22.04
CA LYS A 433 11.31 11.38 23.33
C LYS A 433 9.88 10.85 23.22
N ARG A 434 9.14 11.24 22.18
CA ARG A 434 7.79 10.72 21.94
C ARG A 434 7.82 9.25 21.53
N ALA A 435 8.69 8.88 20.59
CA ALA A 435 8.83 7.50 20.11
C ALA A 435 9.32 6.58 21.24
N GLU A 436 10.25 7.01 22.09
CA GLU A 436 10.73 6.25 23.24
C GLU A 436 9.63 5.83 24.23
N ARG A 437 8.49 6.51 24.26
CA ARG A 437 7.35 6.09 25.09
C ARG A 437 6.73 4.79 24.63
N TYR A 438 6.77 4.51 23.32
CA TYR A 438 6.27 3.27 22.72
C TYR A 438 7.31 2.15 22.81
N TYR A 439 8.59 2.49 22.67
CA TYR A 439 9.69 1.53 22.64
C TYR A 439 10.33 1.27 24.02
N LYS A 440 9.74 1.79 25.10
CA LYS A 440 10.12 1.39 26.46
C LYS A 440 9.59 -0.02 26.72
N VAL A 441 10.50 -0.97 26.80
CA VAL A 441 10.26 -2.33 27.28
C VAL A 441 10.45 -2.36 28.78
#